data_223f67ea62bb4709a97c768fe37bf420
#
_entry.id   223f67ea62bb4709a97c768fe37bf420
#
_cell.length_a   1.000
_cell.length_b   1.000
_cell.length_c   1.000
_cell.angle_alpha   90.00
_cell.angle_beta   90.00
_cell.angle_gamma   90.00
#
_symmetry.space_group_name_H-M   'P 1'
#
loop_
_entity.id
_entity.type
_entity.pdbx_description
1 polymer ?
#
loop_
_entity_poly.entity_id
_entity_poly.type
_entity_poly.pdbx_seq_one_letter_code
_entity_poly.pdbx_strand_id
1 'polypeptide(L)'
;MNTAKKFNLWMGIALLILCFFIIFVVYPLILILYKSVIDPESSKLTLDYFTKFFARKYYWSTLVNSFYVTVCSTIIASVIGLPMAYVLRSVKIPGSKYLNILIVISYLSPPFIGAYAWIQLLGRNGFVTQIINSIFGVKLDGIYGFAGIVLVFALQSFPLIYMYVSGALKNLDNSLNEAAESLGLTAFQRVRQIILPLVMPSLLAGSLLVFMRVFSDFGTPMLIGEGF
;
A
#
# COMPACT_ATOMS: atom_id res chain seq x y z
N MET A 1 37.82 -37.89 -1.62
CA MET A 1 36.90 -37.84 -2.76
C MET A 1 36.55 -36.36 -3.02
N ASN A 2 37.32 -35.70 -3.94
CA ASN A 2 37.08 -34.28 -4.27
C ASN A 2 35.97 -34.18 -5.29
N THR A 3 34.76 -33.82 -4.85
CA THR A 3 33.69 -33.35 -5.76
C THR A 3 33.96 -31.86 -6.06
N ALA A 4 34.84 -31.59 -7.01
CA ALA A 4 34.90 -30.28 -7.66
C ALA A 4 33.50 -30.01 -8.26
N LYS A 5 32.71 -29.12 -7.61
CA LYS A 5 31.46 -28.65 -8.16
C LYS A 5 31.74 -28.03 -9.52
N LYS A 6 31.36 -28.72 -10.60
CA LYS A 6 31.44 -28.16 -11.96
C LYS A 6 30.71 -26.82 -11.95
N PHE A 7 31.43 -25.76 -12.31
CA PHE A 7 30.87 -24.43 -12.50
C PHE A 7 29.77 -24.49 -13.56
N ASN A 8 28.54 -24.39 -13.10
CA ASN A 8 27.38 -24.53 -13.99
C ASN A 8 27.02 -23.13 -14.52
N LEU A 9 26.61 -23.02 -15.78
CA LEU A 9 26.19 -21.77 -16.41
C LEU A 9 25.23 -20.97 -15.51
N TRP A 10 24.29 -21.66 -14.89
CA TRP A 10 23.33 -21.07 -13.95
C TRP A 10 24.01 -20.45 -12.70
N MET A 11 25.09 -21.04 -12.22
CA MET A 11 25.87 -20.49 -11.11
C MET A 11 26.62 -19.22 -11.53
N GLY A 12 27.11 -19.17 -12.78
CA GLY A 12 27.70 -17.97 -13.34
C GLY A 12 26.71 -16.82 -13.46
N ILE A 13 25.50 -17.10 -13.98
CA ILE A 13 24.42 -16.10 -14.08
C ILE A 13 24.01 -15.62 -12.67
N ALA A 14 23.83 -16.52 -11.71
CA ALA A 14 23.48 -16.15 -10.34
C ALA A 14 24.54 -15.26 -9.67
N LEU A 15 25.83 -15.56 -9.87
CA LEU A 15 26.93 -14.74 -9.35
C LEU A 15 26.97 -13.36 -10.01
N LEU A 16 26.69 -13.27 -11.31
CA LEU A 16 26.62 -12.00 -12.03
C LEU A 16 25.47 -11.13 -11.50
N ILE A 17 24.29 -11.70 -11.33
CA ILE A 17 23.13 -11.00 -10.76
C ILE A 17 23.44 -10.56 -9.33
N LEU A 18 24.04 -11.42 -8.50
CA LEU A 18 24.42 -11.09 -7.14
C LEU A 18 25.45 -9.95 -7.10
N CYS A 19 26.44 -9.98 -7.97
CA CYS A 19 27.46 -8.94 -8.08
C CYS A 19 26.82 -7.59 -8.47
N PHE A 20 25.94 -7.61 -9.46
CA PHE A 20 25.17 -6.43 -9.87
C PHE A 20 24.32 -5.88 -8.70
N PHE A 21 23.62 -6.75 -7.98
CA PHE A 21 22.84 -6.37 -6.81
C PHE A 21 23.70 -5.74 -5.70
N ILE A 22 24.87 -6.33 -5.40
CA ILE A 22 25.79 -5.79 -4.39
C ILE A 22 26.28 -4.40 -4.81
N ILE A 23 26.68 -4.21 -6.07
CA ILE A 23 27.25 -2.94 -6.54
C ILE A 23 26.19 -1.85 -6.60
N PHE A 24 25.00 -2.14 -7.15
CA PHE A 24 23.99 -1.11 -7.43
C PHE A 24 22.95 -0.92 -6.32
N VAL A 25 22.80 -1.88 -5.41
CA VAL A 25 21.85 -1.76 -4.30
C VAL A 25 22.55 -1.73 -2.95
N VAL A 26 23.35 -2.74 -2.62
CA VAL A 26 23.94 -2.87 -1.29
C VAL A 26 24.99 -1.79 -1.02
N TYR A 27 25.90 -1.57 -1.98
CA TYR A 27 26.96 -0.57 -1.82
C TYR A 27 26.44 0.86 -1.62
N PRO A 28 25.49 1.41 -2.41
CA PRO A 28 24.93 2.72 -2.15
C PRO A 28 24.21 2.82 -0.80
N LEU A 29 23.50 1.77 -0.36
CA LEU A 29 22.86 1.75 0.95
C LEU A 29 23.88 1.81 2.09
N ILE A 30 24.94 1.01 2.00
CA ILE A 30 26.07 1.05 2.98
C ILE A 30 26.72 2.44 2.97
N LEU A 31 26.92 3.04 1.79
CA LEU A 31 27.52 4.35 1.69
C LEU A 31 26.66 5.45 2.34
N ILE A 32 25.34 5.39 2.17
CA ILE A 32 24.40 6.31 2.82
C ILE A 32 24.47 6.14 4.35
N LEU A 33 24.41 4.91 4.84
CA LEU A 33 24.54 4.62 6.28
C LEU A 33 25.88 5.10 6.83
N TYR A 34 26.97 4.84 6.13
CA TYR A 34 28.30 5.30 6.52
C TYR A 34 28.36 6.83 6.64
N LYS A 35 27.89 7.54 5.60
CA LYS A 35 27.86 9.01 5.60
C LYS A 35 26.90 9.62 6.62
N SER A 36 25.91 8.88 7.08
CA SER A 36 24.96 9.37 8.09
C SER A 36 25.54 9.38 9.50
N VAL A 37 26.56 8.58 9.77
CA VAL A 37 27.17 8.42 11.09
C VAL A 37 28.64 8.87 11.16
N ILE A 38 29.24 9.30 10.05
CA ILE A 38 30.62 9.79 9.99
C ILE A 38 30.63 11.23 9.48
N ASP A 39 31.27 12.09 10.25
CA ASP A 39 31.53 13.47 9.87
C ASP A 39 32.61 13.52 8.76
N PRO A 40 32.32 14.15 7.59
CA PRO A 40 33.28 14.23 6.48
C PRO A 40 34.57 14.98 6.81
N GLU A 41 34.51 15.96 7.73
CA GLU A 41 35.70 16.80 8.06
C GLU A 41 36.59 16.14 9.11
N SER A 42 35.99 15.57 10.16
CA SER A 42 36.77 14.99 11.27
C SER A 42 36.96 13.47 11.17
N SER A 43 36.29 12.79 10.23
CA SER A 43 36.26 11.33 10.10
C SER A 43 35.89 10.59 11.40
N LYS A 44 35.20 11.26 12.32
CA LYS A 44 34.76 10.69 13.59
C LYS A 44 33.30 10.28 13.52
N LEU A 45 32.94 9.28 14.32
CA LEU A 45 31.56 8.88 14.53
C LEU A 45 30.80 10.02 15.18
N THR A 46 29.69 10.43 14.53
CA THR A 46 28.80 11.47 15.04
C THR A 46 27.34 11.11 14.81
N LEU A 47 26.48 11.51 15.74
CA LEU A 47 25.01 11.43 15.61
C LEU A 47 24.39 12.83 15.41
N ASP A 48 25.21 13.83 15.17
CA ASP A 48 24.77 15.23 15.03
C ASP A 48 23.73 15.44 13.91
N TYR A 49 23.86 14.67 12.83
CA TYR A 49 22.87 14.75 11.74
C TYR A 49 21.50 14.31 12.19
N PHE A 50 21.41 13.24 13.02
CA PHE A 50 20.16 12.76 13.58
C PHE A 50 19.61 13.73 14.62
N THR A 51 20.44 14.24 15.53
CA THR A 51 20.01 15.23 16.53
C THR A 51 19.51 16.50 15.88
N LYS A 52 20.19 17.04 14.85
CA LYS A 52 19.77 18.20 14.07
C LYS A 52 18.48 17.95 13.30
N PHE A 53 18.28 16.73 12.76
CA PHE A 53 17.06 16.35 12.09
C PHE A 53 15.85 16.35 13.04
N PHE A 54 15.97 15.66 14.16
CA PHE A 54 14.88 15.56 15.13
C PHE A 54 14.64 16.85 15.94
N ALA A 55 15.65 17.70 16.09
CA ALA A 55 15.50 19.01 16.73
C ALA A 55 14.68 20.00 15.88
N ARG A 56 14.62 19.83 14.57
CA ARG A 56 13.83 20.71 13.71
C ARG A 56 12.37 20.28 13.68
N LYS A 57 11.50 21.13 14.23
CA LYS A 57 10.05 20.90 14.27
C LYS A 57 9.46 20.54 12.88
N TYR A 58 9.97 21.16 11.83
CA TYR A 58 9.54 20.88 10.45
C TYR A 58 9.71 19.39 10.06
N TYR A 59 10.90 18.84 10.24
CA TYR A 59 11.15 17.43 9.87
C TYR A 59 10.35 16.44 10.74
N TRP A 60 10.25 16.76 12.04
CA TRP A 60 9.46 15.93 12.96
C TRP A 60 7.97 15.95 12.58
N SER A 61 7.38 17.13 12.35
CA SER A 61 5.97 17.24 11.94
C SER A 61 5.71 16.54 10.61
N THR A 62 6.60 16.69 9.62
CA THR A 62 6.45 16.02 8.33
C THR A 62 6.48 14.50 8.47
N LEU A 63 7.38 13.96 9.29
CA LEU A 63 7.46 12.51 9.54
C LEU A 63 6.19 11.99 10.21
N VAL A 64 5.70 12.69 11.22
CA VAL A 64 4.48 12.35 11.95
C VAL A 64 3.26 12.42 11.03
N ASN A 65 3.14 13.47 10.23
CA ASN A 65 2.06 13.62 9.26
C ASN A 65 2.07 12.48 8.22
N SER A 66 3.25 12.16 7.67
CA SER A 66 3.40 11.03 6.74
C SER A 66 2.96 9.71 7.37
N PHE A 67 3.30 9.50 8.64
CA PHE A 67 2.88 8.31 9.37
C PHE A 67 1.36 8.25 9.55
N TYR A 68 0.72 9.36 9.96
CA TYR A 68 -0.73 9.43 10.12
C TYR A 68 -1.47 9.19 8.80
N VAL A 69 -1.05 9.87 7.73
CA VAL A 69 -1.61 9.65 6.38
C VAL A 69 -1.52 8.18 6.01
N THR A 70 -0.35 7.58 6.19
CA THR A 70 -0.09 6.19 5.79
C THR A 70 -0.95 5.21 6.58
N VAL A 71 -1.02 5.36 7.90
CA VAL A 71 -1.85 4.50 8.77
C VAL A 71 -3.32 4.63 8.41
N CYS A 72 -3.84 5.86 8.32
CA CYS A 72 -5.25 6.09 7.98
C CYS A 72 -5.60 5.51 6.60
N SER A 73 -4.75 5.75 5.59
CA SER A 73 -4.95 5.22 4.24
C SER A 73 -4.93 3.70 4.20
N THR A 74 -4.00 3.07 4.94
CA THR A 74 -3.89 1.61 5.02
C THR A 74 -5.12 0.98 5.69
N ILE A 75 -5.61 1.60 6.76
CA ILE A 75 -6.83 1.14 7.44
C ILE A 75 -8.03 1.24 6.51
N ILE A 76 -8.23 2.39 5.85
CA ILE A 76 -9.36 2.58 4.94
C ILE A 76 -9.26 1.64 3.73
N ALA A 77 -8.07 1.47 3.14
CA ALA A 77 -7.84 0.51 2.06
C ALA A 77 -8.20 -0.92 2.50
N SER A 78 -7.86 -1.31 3.74
CA SER A 78 -8.20 -2.61 4.30
C SER A 78 -9.71 -2.77 4.54
N VAL A 79 -10.35 -1.73 5.06
CA VAL A 79 -11.82 -1.70 5.27
C VAL A 79 -12.59 -1.79 3.94
N ILE A 80 -12.04 -1.30 2.84
CA ILE A 80 -12.65 -1.42 1.51
C ILE A 80 -12.28 -2.77 0.87
N GLY A 81 -11.00 -3.12 0.87
CA GLY A 81 -10.46 -4.28 0.13
C GLY A 81 -10.92 -5.63 0.69
N LEU A 82 -10.96 -5.77 2.02
CA LEU A 82 -11.37 -7.02 2.67
C LEU A 82 -12.85 -7.38 2.39
N PRO A 83 -13.85 -6.50 2.64
CA PRO A 83 -15.24 -6.82 2.32
C PRO A 83 -15.46 -7.03 0.82
N MET A 84 -14.78 -6.25 -0.02
CA MET A 84 -14.89 -6.40 -1.48
C MET A 84 -14.39 -7.77 -1.94
N ALA A 85 -13.26 -8.25 -1.41
CA ALA A 85 -12.74 -9.59 -1.69
C ALA A 85 -13.71 -10.69 -1.22
N TYR A 86 -14.29 -10.51 -0.03
CA TYR A 86 -15.25 -11.46 0.51
C TYR A 86 -16.56 -11.50 -0.31
N VAL A 87 -17.14 -10.35 -0.63
CA VAL A 87 -18.40 -10.26 -1.38
C VAL A 87 -18.25 -10.85 -2.78
N LEU A 88 -17.19 -10.47 -3.51
CA LEU A 88 -16.95 -10.99 -4.87
C LEU A 88 -16.65 -12.49 -4.90
N ARG A 89 -16.23 -13.08 -3.77
CA ARG A 89 -16.01 -14.53 -3.64
C ARG A 89 -17.25 -15.27 -3.19
N SER A 90 -18.00 -14.73 -2.23
CA SER A 90 -19.13 -15.42 -1.56
C SER A 90 -20.43 -15.27 -2.32
N VAL A 91 -20.59 -14.21 -3.11
CA VAL A 91 -21.82 -13.93 -3.84
C VAL A 91 -21.60 -14.15 -5.34
N LYS A 92 -22.52 -14.88 -5.98
CA LYS A 92 -22.51 -15.05 -7.45
C LYS A 92 -22.99 -13.77 -8.11
N ILE A 93 -22.09 -12.83 -8.32
CA ILE A 93 -22.38 -11.54 -8.99
C ILE A 93 -22.18 -11.72 -10.49
N PRO A 94 -23.19 -11.45 -11.33
CA PRO A 94 -23.02 -11.45 -12.78
C PRO A 94 -21.97 -10.40 -13.16
N GLY A 95 -20.99 -10.77 -13.99
CA GLY A 95 -19.90 -9.87 -14.36
C GLY A 95 -18.74 -9.76 -13.36
N SER A 96 -18.71 -10.53 -12.26
CA SER A 96 -17.61 -10.52 -11.27
C SER A 96 -16.22 -10.70 -11.89
N LYS A 97 -16.13 -11.44 -13.00
CA LYS A 97 -14.86 -11.59 -13.74
C LYS A 97 -14.35 -10.25 -14.27
N TYR A 98 -15.22 -9.42 -14.80
CA TYR A 98 -14.85 -8.09 -15.31
C TYR A 98 -14.50 -7.13 -14.18
N LEU A 99 -15.23 -7.18 -13.05
CA LEU A 99 -14.91 -6.40 -11.85
C LEU A 99 -13.52 -6.76 -11.30
N ASN A 100 -13.18 -8.05 -11.23
CA ASN A 100 -11.84 -8.50 -10.82
C ASN A 100 -10.75 -7.92 -11.72
N ILE A 101 -10.97 -7.95 -13.04
CA ILE A 101 -10.00 -7.40 -14.01
C ILE A 101 -9.85 -5.89 -13.83
N LEU A 102 -10.96 -5.16 -13.68
CA LEU A 102 -10.95 -3.71 -13.48
C LEU A 102 -10.21 -3.31 -12.19
N ILE A 103 -10.44 -4.04 -11.08
CA ILE A 103 -9.74 -3.81 -9.82
C ILE A 103 -8.22 -4.00 -10.01
N VAL A 104 -7.81 -5.07 -10.67
CA VAL A 104 -6.38 -5.34 -10.91
C VAL A 104 -5.76 -4.28 -11.82
N ILE A 105 -6.45 -3.91 -12.91
CA ILE A 105 -5.96 -2.87 -13.83
C ILE A 105 -5.83 -1.51 -13.13
N SER A 106 -6.77 -1.16 -12.26
CA SER A 106 -6.69 0.12 -11.52
C SER A 106 -5.43 0.23 -10.66
N TYR A 107 -4.92 -0.89 -10.15
CA TYR A 107 -3.68 -0.93 -9.38
C TYR A 107 -2.41 -0.72 -10.21
N LEU A 108 -2.45 -1.06 -11.50
CA LEU A 108 -1.29 -0.93 -12.40
C LEU A 108 -1.00 0.51 -12.81
N SER A 109 -1.91 1.44 -12.52
CA SER A 109 -1.70 2.85 -12.83
C SER A 109 -0.55 3.45 -12.00
N PRO A 110 0.38 4.22 -12.60
CA PRO A 110 1.39 4.96 -11.85
C PRO A 110 0.75 5.91 -10.82
N PRO A 111 1.31 6.03 -9.60
CA PRO A 111 0.68 6.79 -8.51
C PRO A 111 0.32 8.23 -8.86
N PHE A 112 1.22 8.96 -9.52
CA PHE A 112 0.99 10.36 -9.89
C PHE A 112 -0.10 10.54 -10.96
N ILE A 113 -0.25 9.58 -11.90
CA ILE A 113 -1.34 9.61 -12.89
C ILE A 113 -2.68 9.38 -12.18
N GLY A 114 -2.71 8.43 -11.24
CA GLY A 114 -3.88 8.20 -10.41
C GLY A 114 -4.29 9.43 -9.60
N ALA A 115 -3.33 10.12 -8.95
CA ALA A 115 -3.59 11.34 -8.21
C ALA A 115 -4.15 12.45 -9.13
N TYR A 116 -3.57 12.63 -10.31
CA TYR A 116 -4.07 13.60 -11.29
C TYR A 116 -5.48 13.28 -11.77
N ALA A 117 -5.81 12.01 -12.01
CA ALA A 117 -7.16 11.60 -12.36
C ALA A 117 -8.19 11.93 -11.24
N TRP A 118 -7.80 11.73 -9.98
CA TRP A 118 -8.64 12.12 -8.85
C TRP A 118 -8.83 13.63 -8.74
N ILE A 119 -7.79 14.43 -9.04
CA ILE A 119 -7.91 15.90 -9.12
C ILE A 119 -8.90 16.31 -10.22
N GLN A 120 -8.86 15.66 -11.37
CA GLN A 120 -9.81 15.91 -12.46
C GLN A 120 -11.25 15.59 -12.07
N LEU A 121 -11.46 14.59 -11.23
CA LEU A 121 -12.79 14.19 -10.78
C LEU A 121 -13.28 15.01 -9.58
N LEU A 122 -12.47 15.16 -8.56
CA LEU A 122 -12.84 15.67 -7.24
C LEU A 122 -12.08 16.95 -6.83
N GLY A 123 -11.22 17.50 -7.69
CA GLY A 123 -10.56 18.79 -7.45
C GLY A 123 -11.54 19.95 -7.41
N ARG A 124 -11.05 21.17 -7.14
CA ARG A 124 -11.90 22.38 -7.06
C ARG A 124 -12.79 22.60 -8.30
N ASN A 125 -12.27 22.29 -9.48
CA ASN A 125 -12.97 22.35 -10.76
C ASN A 125 -13.27 20.93 -11.30
N GLY A 126 -13.26 19.91 -10.45
CA GLY A 126 -13.49 18.52 -10.84
C GLY A 126 -14.92 18.28 -11.26
N PHE A 127 -15.11 17.34 -12.20
CA PHE A 127 -16.43 17.03 -12.76
C PHE A 127 -17.45 16.64 -11.68
N VAL A 128 -17.07 15.77 -10.74
CA VAL A 128 -17.96 15.34 -9.64
C VAL A 128 -18.20 16.48 -8.65
N THR A 129 -17.19 17.28 -8.34
CA THR A 129 -17.32 18.45 -7.46
C THR A 129 -18.31 19.46 -8.04
N GLN A 130 -18.25 19.74 -9.34
CA GLN A 130 -19.20 20.63 -10.00
C GLN A 130 -20.63 20.11 -9.95
N ILE A 131 -20.84 18.81 -10.16
CA ILE A 131 -22.17 18.19 -10.04
C ILE A 131 -22.70 18.32 -8.62
N ILE A 132 -21.91 18.01 -7.62
CA ILE A 132 -22.30 18.12 -6.20
C ILE A 132 -22.64 19.57 -5.86
N ASN A 133 -21.80 20.52 -6.26
CA ASN A 133 -22.01 21.94 -6.01
C ASN A 133 -23.31 22.45 -6.68
N SER A 134 -23.62 21.98 -7.90
CA SER A 134 -24.85 22.37 -8.61
C SER A 134 -26.13 21.76 -8.00
N ILE A 135 -26.07 20.54 -7.47
CA ILE A 135 -27.23 19.86 -6.88
C ILE A 135 -27.49 20.34 -5.45
N PHE A 136 -26.44 20.46 -4.64
CA PHE A 136 -26.57 20.76 -3.20
C PHE A 136 -26.35 22.23 -2.86
N GLY A 137 -25.91 23.06 -3.80
CA GLY A 137 -25.64 24.48 -3.57
C GLY A 137 -24.44 24.73 -2.60
N VAL A 138 -23.62 23.72 -2.34
CA VAL A 138 -22.47 23.79 -1.42
C VAL A 138 -21.20 23.96 -2.23
N LYS A 139 -20.35 24.91 -1.86
CA LYS A 139 -19.01 25.03 -2.44
C LYS A 139 -18.06 24.08 -1.73
N LEU A 140 -17.71 23.00 -2.38
CA LEU A 140 -16.67 22.08 -1.90
C LEU A 140 -15.31 22.53 -2.44
N ASP A 141 -14.32 22.60 -1.56
CA ASP A 141 -12.93 22.98 -1.92
C ASP A 141 -12.17 21.84 -2.61
N GLY A 142 -12.83 20.72 -2.89
CA GLY A 142 -12.22 19.57 -3.55
C GLY A 142 -11.48 18.64 -2.56
N ILE A 143 -10.63 17.78 -3.13
CA ILE A 143 -9.91 16.72 -2.38
C ILE A 143 -8.54 17.16 -1.88
N TYR A 144 -8.35 18.42 -1.54
CA TYR A 144 -7.05 18.91 -1.07
C TYR A 144 -6.87 18.73 0.44
N GLY A 145 -5.61 18.64 0.87
CA GLY A 145 -5.23 18.46 2.26
C GLY A 145 -5.29 17.01 2.75
N PHE A 146 -5.23 16.83 4.06
CA PHE A 146 -5.09 15.52 4.72
C PHE A 146 -6.16 14.49 4.30
N ALA A 147 -7.42 14.86 4.37
CA ALA A 147 -8.53 13.95 4.06
C ALA A 147 -8.52 13.50 2.59
N GLY A 148 -8.19 14.40 1.68
CA GLY A 148 -8.07 14.08 0.26
C GLY A 148 -6.91 13.16 -0.04
N ILE A 149 -5.74 13.40 0.56
CA ILE A 149 -4.58 12.52 0.42
C ILE A 149 -4.92 11.11 0.91
N VAL A 150 -5.52 11.00 2.10
CA VAL A 150 -5.92 9.71 2.69
C VAL A 150 -6.93 8.98 1.80
N LEU A 151 -7.94 9.70 1.29
CA LEU A 151 -8.95 9.12 0.40
C LEU A 151 -8.32 8.59 -0.89
N VAL A 152 -7.50 9.41 -1.55
CA VAL A 152 -6.85 9.03 -2.82
C VAL A 152 -5.93 7.83 -2.62
N PHE A 153 -5.10 7.82 -1.58
CA PHE A 153 -4.24 6.69 -1.27
C PHE A 153 -5.03 5.42 -0.95
N ALA A 154 -6.10 5.53 -0.18
CA ALA A 154 -6.95 4.39 0.13
C ALA A 154 -7.58 3.79 -1.13
N LEU A 155 -8.12 4.64 -2.02
CA LEU A 155 -8.75 4.21 -3.28
C LEU A 155 -7.75 3.70 -4.32
N GLN A 156 -6.50 4.14 -4.28
CA GLN A 156 -5.44 3.59 -5.14
C GLN A 156 -4.86 2.28 -4.60
N SER A 157 -4.95 2.05 -3.28
CA SER A 157 -4.26 0.94 -2.62
C SER A 157 -5.17 -0.22 -2.21
N PHE A 158 -6.52 -0.02 -2.10
CA PHE A 158 -7.43 -1.13 -1.77
C PHE A 158 -7.34 -2.32 -2.73
N PRO A 159 -7.02 -2.16 -4.05
CA PRO A 159 -6.88 -3.30 -4.93
C PRO A 159 -5.77 -4.27 -4.51
N LEU A 160 -4.70 -3.77 -3.88
CA LEU A 160 -3.64 -4.62 -3.36
C LEU A 160 -4.15 -5.48 -2.20
N ILE A 161 -4.86 -4.90 -1.24
CA ILE A 161 -5.53 -5.64 -0.17
C ILE A 161 -6.50 -6.68 -0.74
N TYR A 162 -7.32 -6.24 -1.70
CA TYR A 162 -8.25 -7.10 -2.40
C TYR A 162 -7.57 -8.34 -3.01
N MET A 163 -6.44 -8.15 -3.72
CA MET A 163 -5.71 -9.26 -4.35
C MET A 163 -5.16 -10.24 -3.32
N TYR A 164 -4.55 -9.75 -2.22
CA TYR A 164 -4.01 -10.60 -1.17
C TYR A 164 -5.10 -11.41 -0.47
N VAL A 165 -6.17 -10.74 -0.07
CA VAL A 165 -7.30 -11.40 0.62
C VAL A 165 -8.05 -12.34 -0.32
N SER A 166 -8.29 -11.94 -1.57
CA SER A 166 -8.95 -12.79 -2.58
C SER A 166 -8.13 -14.05 -2.89
N GLY A 167 -6.78 -13.92 -2.93
CA GLY A 167 -5.87 -15.05 -3.07
C GLY A 167 -5.97 -16.02 -1.89
N ALA A 168 -6.00 -15.50 -0.65
CA ALA A 168 -6.19 -16.31 0.55
C ALA A 168 -7.57 -17.02 0.55
N LEU A 169 -8.62 -16.28 0.25
CA LEU A 169 -9.99 -16.84 0.18
C LEU A 169 -10.14 -17.94 -0.88
N LYS A 170 -9.36 -17.86 -1.96
CA LYS A 170 -9.35 -18.92 -2.99
C LYS A 170 -8.82 -20.27 -2.46
N ASN A 171 -7.88 -20.22 -1.54
CA ASN A 171 -7.22 -21.41 -0.98
C ASN A 171 -7.95 -21.95 0.25
N LEU A 172 -9.00 -21.30 0.72
CA LEU A 172 -9.83 -21.81 1.81
C LEU A 172 -10.74 -22.93 1.31
N ASP A 173 -10.76 -24.04 2.06
CA ASP A 173 -11.66 -25.13 1.81
C ASP A 173 -13.10 -24.73 2.16
N ASN A 174 -14.01 -24.90 1.20
CA ASN A 174 -15.43 -24.61 1.40
C ASN A 174 -16.06 -25.50 2.47
N SER A 175 -15.49 -26.69 2.72
CA SER A 175 -15.96 -27.62 3.77
C SER A 175 -16.00 -26.96 5.16
N LEU A 176 -15.09 -26.06 5.46
CA LEU A 176 -15.07 -25.32 6.72
C LEU A 176 -16.30 -24.41 6.86
N ASN A 177 -16.72 -23.78 5.77
CA ASN A 177 -17.88 -22.91 5.75
C ASN A 177 -19.20 -23.73 5.84
N GLU A 178 -19.25 -24.86 5.16
CA GLU A 178 -20.38 -25.79 5.21
C GLU A 178 -20.54 -26.44 6.60
N ALA A 179 -19.44 -26.87 7.21
CA ALA A 179 -19.44 -27.40 8.57
C ALA A 179 -19.92 -26.36 9.59
N ALA A 180 -19.47 -25.12 9.46
CA ALA A 180 -19.90 -24.02 10.32
C ALA A 180 -21.40 -23.70 10.16
N GLU A 181 -21.92 -23.79 8.95
CA GLU A 181 -23.35 -23.62 8.64
C GLU A 181 -24.17 -24.75 9.27
N SER A 182 -23.71 -25.99 9.16
CA SER A 182 -24.32 -27.15 9.79
C SER A 182 -24.36 -27.06 11.31
N LEU A 183 -23.41 -26.38 11.91
CA LEU A 183 -23.37 -26.08 13.37
C LEU A 183 -24.26 -24.86 13.75
N GLY A 184 -25.01 -24.30 12.80
CA GLY A 184 -25.95 -23.21 13.05
C GLY A 184 -25.32 -21.81 13.18
N LEU A 185 -24.03 -21.61 12.78
CA LEU A 185 -23.42 -20.29 12.79
C LEU A 185 -24.05 -19.38 11.74
N THR A 186 -24.39 -18.15 12.16
CA THR A 186 -24.84 -17.12 11.24
C THR A 186 -23.72 -16.69 10.30
N ALA A 187 -24.06 -16.07 9.16
CA ALA A 187 -23.09 -15.56 8.18
C ALA A 187 -22.07 -14.63 8.83
N PHE A 188 -22.50 -13.73 9.73
CA PHE A 188 -21.61 -12.81 10.43
C PHE A 188 -20.64 -13.54 11.39
N GLN A 189 -21.13 -14.56 12.12
CA GLN A 189 -20.30 -15.38 13.00
C GLN A 189 -19.25 -16.16 12.19
N ARG A 190 -19.63 -16.74 11.04
CA ARG A 190 -18.70 -17.42 10.12
C ARG A 190 -17.58 -16.49 9.65
N VAL A 191 -17.94 -15.27 9.22
CA VAL A 191 -16.94 -14.28 8.80
C VAL A 191 -15.99 -13.94 9.94
N ARG A 192 -16.52 -13.61 11.12
CA ARG A 192 -15.72 -13.13 12.25
C ARG A 192 -14.87 -14.23 12.90
N GLN A 193 -15.41 -15.44 13.04
CA GLN A 193 -14.77 -16.51 13.83
C GLN A 193 -13.93 -17.46 12.99
N ILE A 194 -14.20 -17.57 11.69
CA ILE A 194 -13.53 -18.52 10.80
C ILE A 194 -12.78 -17.80 9.69
N ILE A 195 -13.48 -17.04 8.85
CA ILE A 195 -12.89 -16.49 7.64
C ILE A 195 -11.85 -15.41 7.97
N LEU A 196 -12.21 -14.46 8.83
CA LEU A 196 -11.33 -13.35 9.19
C LEU A 196 -10.01 -13.83 9.82
N PRO A 197 -9.99 -14.73 10.82
CA PRO A 197 -8.74 -15.25 11.35
C PRO A 197 -7.88 -15.99 10.31
N LEU A 198 -8.49 -16.73 9.40
CA LEU A 198 -7.78 -17.48 8.37
C LEU A 198 -7.16 -16.57 7.29
N VAL A 199 -7.80 -15.46 6.95
CA VAL A 199 -7.27 -14.51 5.98
C VAL A 199 -6.39 -13.41 6.62
N MET A 200 -6.36 -13.33 7.96
CA MET A 200 -5.60 -12.31 8.69
C MET A 200 -4.12 -12.23 8.29
N PRO A 201 -3.38 -13.33 8.14
CA PRO A 201 -1.98 -13.25 7.69
C PRO A 201 -1.82 -12.57 6.34
N SER A 202 -2.72 -12.88 5.38
CA SER A 202 -2.71 -12.27 4.05
C SER A 202 -3.17 -10.81 4.07
N LEU A 203 -4.14 -10.47 4.92
CA LEU A 203 -4.57 -9.10 5.15
C LEU A 203 -3.42 -8.26 5.73
N LEU A 204 -2.71 -8.77 6.74
CA LEU A 204 -1.56 -8.08 7.34
C LEU A 204 -0.41 -7.92 6.34
N ALA A 205 -0.11 -8.94 5.54
CA ALA A 205 0.90 -8.86 4.49
C ALA A 205 0.54 -7.80 3.43
N GLY A 206 -0.70 -7.80 2.94
CA GLY A 206 -1.20 -6.79 2.03
C GLY A 206 -1.17 -5.38 2.64
N SER A 207 -1.58 -5.25 3.91
CA SER A 207 -1.57 -3.96 4.63
C SER A 207 -0.16 -3.42 4.81
N LEU A 208 0.82 -4.28 5.11
CA LEU A 208 2.23 -3.89 5.21
C LEU A 208 2.76 -3.36 3.86
N LEU A 209 2.42 -4.01 2.76
CA LEU A 209 2.81 -3.55 1.43
C LEU A 209 2.14 -2.22 1.06
N VAL A 210 0.85 -2.04 1.39
CA VAL A 210 0.17 -0.75 1.24
C VAL A 210 0.85 0.32 2.07
N PHE A 211 1.15 0.02 3.33
CA PHE A 211 1.88 0.94 4.21
C PHE A 211 3.21 1.39 3.60
N MET A 212 4.03 0.44 3.15
CA MET A 212 5.33 0.75 2.52
C MET A 212 5.16 1.59 1.25
N ARG A 213 4.19 1.27 0.41
CA ARG A 213 3.90 1.99 -0.82
C ARG A 213 3.47 3.44 -0.54
N VAL A 214 2.51 3.63 0.35
CA VAL A 214 1.97 4.96 0.70
C VAL A 214 3.04 5.80 1.40
N PHE A 215 3.79 5.21 2.33
CA PHE A 215 4.85 5.92 3.05
C PHE A 215 5.99 6.41 2.15
N SER A 216 6.23 5.69 1.04
CA SER A 216 7.28 6.03 0.07
C SER A 216 6.78 6.92 -1.08
N ASP A 217 5.47 7.20 -1.15
CA ASP A 217 4.90 8.00 -2.23
C ASP A 217 5.10 9.50 -1.95
N PHE A 218 5.83 10.15 -2.84
CA PHE A 218 6.04 11.60 -2.82
C PHE A 218 5.06 12.34 -3.75
N GLY A 219 4.66 11.70 -4.85
CA GLY A 219 3.92 12.35 -5.93
C GLY A 219 2.51 12.78 -5.54
N THR A 220 1.78 11.92 -4.85
CA THR A 220 0.40 12.21 -4.43
C THR A 220 0.32 13.36 -3.41
N PRO A 221 1.13 13.39 -2.33
CA PRO A 221 1.16 14.54 -1.43
C PRO A 221 1.60 15.83 -2.09
N MET A 222 2.54 15.78 -3.03
CA MET A 222 2.98 16.96 -3.78
C MET A 222 1.85 17.61 -4.60
N LEU A 223 0.94 16.79 -5.13
CA LEU A 223 -0.17 17.27 -5.97
C LEU A 223 -1.41 17.71 -5.16
N ILE A 224 -1.69 17.04 -4.06
CA ILE A 224 -2.95 17.20 -3.31
C ILE A 224 -2.71 17.81 -1.92
N GLY A 225 -1.48 17.82 -1.41
CA GLY A 225 -1.12 18.22 -0.05
C GLY A 225 -1.17 19.73 0.24
N GLU A 226 -1.97 20.50 -0.49
CA GLU A 226 -2.09 21.93 -0.29
C GLU A 226 -2.58 22.25 1.14
N GLY A 227 -1.77 23.02 1.89
CA GLY A 227 -2.09 23.40 3.26
C GLY A 227 -1.81 22.35 4.34
N PHE A 228 -1.10 21.26 3.99
CA PHE A 228 -0.77 20.16 4.90
C PHE A 228 0.74 20.03 5.14
#